data_2b8077da0400958af2a0c66d77354e38
#
_entry.id   2b8077da0400958af2a0c66d77354e38
#
_cell.length_a   1.000
_cell.length_b   1.000
_cell.length_c   1.000
_cell.angle_alpha   90.00
_cell.angle_beta   90.00
_cell.angle_gamma   90.00
#
_symmetry.space_group_name_H-M   'P 1'
#
loop_
_entity.id
_entity.type
_entity.pdbx_description
1 polymer ?
#
loop_
_entity_poly.entity_id
_entity_poly.type
_entity_poly.pdbx_seq_one_letter_code
_entity_poly.pdbx_strand_id
1 'polypeptide(L)' 'MPKGKLLNGLITQQKVLRAAVALFLEKGYTKTTTGEIAKAAGIGQSSFFHVFPSKEALLLELVK' A
#
# COMPACT_ATOMS: atom_id res chain seq x y z
N MET A 1 15.85 -20.88 2.68
CA MET A 1 15.91 -19.49 3.12
C MET A 1 14.55 -19.00 3.53
N PRO A 2 14.30 -18.95 4.79
CA PRO A 2 13.01 -18.50 5.31
C PRO A 2 12.75 -17.02 5.04
N LYS A 3 13.77 -16.31 4.69
CA LYS A 3 13.64 -14.90 4.43
C LYS A 3 12.69 -14.54 3.31
N GLY A 4 12.45 -15.48 2.40
CA GLY A 4 11.61 -15.19 1.26
C GLY A 4 10.23 -14.70 1.65
N LYS A 5 9.66 -15.32 2.66
CA LYS A 5 8.32 -14.99 3.09
C LYS A 5 8.26 -13.60 3.73
N LEU A 6 9.18 -13.33 4.63
CA LEU A 6 9.25 -12.06 5.29
C LEU A 6 9.59 -10.95 4.30
N LEU A 7 10.50 -11.27 3.40
CA LEU A 7 10.94 -10.34 2.39
C LEU A 7 9.78 -9.97 1.46
N ASN A 8 8.97 -10.95 1.10
CA ASN A 8 7.81 -10.69 0.23
C ASN A 8 6.81 -9.75 0.90
N GLY A 9 6.60 -9.90 2.20
CA GLY A 9 5.73 -9.02 2.92
C GLY A 9 6.24 -7.59 2.92
N LEU A 10 7.54 -7.42 3.11
CA LEU A 10 8.15 -6.10 3.10
C LEU A 10 8.10 -5.48 1.70
N ILE A 11 8.33 -6.29 0.68
CA ILE A 11 8.28 -5.80 -0.70
C ILE A 11 6.86 -5.33 -1.05
N THR A 12 5.85 -6.11 -0.66
CA THR A 12 4.47 -5.75 -0.92
C THR A 12 4.11 -4.44 -0.20
N GLN A 13 4.52 -4.32 1.06
CA GLN A 13 4.26 -3.11 1.82
C GLN A 13 4.91 -1.89 1.14
N GLN A 14 6.14 -2.04 0.69
CA GLN A 14 6.84 -0.97 0.00
C GLN A 14 6.15 -0.57 -1.29
N LYS A 15 5.69 -1.55 -2.06
CA LYS A 15 4.98 -1.27 -3.30
C LYS A 15 3.70 -0.48 -3.03
N VAL A 16 2.97 -0.86 -2.00
CA VAL A 16 1.74 -0.18 -1.63
C VAL A 16 2.04 1.25 -1.19
N LEU A 17 3.06 1.44 -0.37
CA LEU A 17 3.41 2.76 0.11
C LEU A 17 3.82 3.68 -1.03
N ARG A 18 4.62 3.18 -1.95
CA ARG A 18 5.04 3.98 -3.11
C ARG A 18 3.86 4.35 -4.00
N ALA A 19 2.98 3.40 -4.26
CA ALA A 19 1.80 3.66 -5.07
C ALA A 19 0.91 4.69 -4.38
N ALA A 20 0.74 4.57 -3.07
CA ALA A 20 -0.08 5.50 -2.31
C ALA A 20 0.47 6.91 -2.36
N VAL A 21 1.78 7.06 -2.14
CA VAL A 21 2.41 8.38 -2.18
C VAL A 21 2.21 9.03 -3.55
N ALA A 22 2.43 8.26 -4.61
CA ALA A 22 2.28 8.78 -5.97
C ALA A 22 0.85 9.27 -6.20
N LEU A 23 -0.14 8.47 -5.80
CA LEU A 23 -1.53 8.82 -6.00
C LEU A 23 -1.96 9.98 -5.10
N PHE A 24 -1.48 10.02 -3.87
CA PHE A 24 -1.78 11.12 -2.96
C PHE A 24 -1.26 12.44 -3.52
N LEU A 25 -0.08 12.42 -4.11
CA LEU A 25 0.49 13.62 -4.70
C LEU A 25 -0.23 14.01 -5.99
N GLU A 26 -0.72 13.04 -6.73
CA GLU A 26 -1.37 13.29 -8.00
C GLU A 26 -2.81 13.78 -7.83
N LYS A 27 -3.59 13.08 -7.02
CA LYS A 27 -5.01 13.38 -6.90
C LYS A 27 -5.47 13.73 -5.50
N GLY A 28 -4.58 13.68 -4.52
CA GLY A 28 -4.90 14.00 -3.14
C GLY A 28 -5.38 12.80 -2.36
N TYR A 29 -5.22 12.87 -1.04
CA TYR A 29 -5.54 11.77 -0.14
C TYR A 29 -7.02 11.40 -0.22
N THR A 30 -7.89 12.40 -0.16
CA THR A 30 -9.34 12.17 -0.12
C THR A 30 -9.85 11.47 -1.37
N LYS A 31 -9.30 11.83 -2.52
CA LYS A 31 -9.77 11.28 -3.80
C LYS A 31 -9.13 9.93 -4.14
N THR A 32 -8.11 9.53 -3.41
CA THR A 32 -7.44 8.26 -3.66
C THR A 32 -8.15 7.16 -2.89
N THR A 33 -8.49 6.06 -3.57
CA THR A 33 -9.15 4.93 -2.95
C THR A 33 -8.15 3.79 -2.75
N THR A 34 -8.49 2.88 -1.81
CA THR A 34 -7.65 1.70 -1.58
C THR A 34 -7.58 0.81 -2.81
N GLY A 35 -8.68 0.74 -3.57
CA GLY A 35 -8.69 -0.02 -4.81
C GLY A 35 -7.71 0.52 -5.83
N GLU A 36 -7.62 1.83 -5.95
CA GLU A 36 -6.66 2.45 -6.85
C GLU A 36 -5.23 2.19 -6.43
N ILE A 37 -4.99 2.26 -5.13
CA ILE A 37 -3.65 2.00 -4.61
C ILE A 37 -3.24 0.55 -4.88
N ALA A 38 -4.14 -0.38 -4.60
CA ALA A 38 -3.87 -1.80 -4.84
C ALA A 38 -3.55 -2.05 -6.31
N LYS A 39 -4.35 -1.47 -7.20
CA LYS A 39 -4.16 -1.62 -8.63
C LYS A 39 -2.81 -1.05 -9.07
N ALA A 40 -2.47 0.13 -8.58
CA ALA A 40 -1.20 0.77 -8.91
C ALA A 40 -0.02 -0.03 -8.38
N ALA A 41 -0.19 -0.68 -7.24
CA ALA A 41 0.85 -1.52 -6.65
C ALA A 41 0.94 -2.88 -7.32
N GLY A 42 -0.03 -3.22 -8.17
CA GLY A 42 -0.03 -4.49 -8.87
C GLY A 42 -0.46 -5.66 -7.99
N ILE A 43 -1.31 -5.41 -7.00
CA ILE A 43 -1.79 -6.46 -6.10
C ILE A 43 -3.32 -6.43 -6.04
N GLY A 44 -3.89 -7.54 -5.56
CA GLY A 44 -5.32 -7.61 -5.36
C GLY A 44 -5.73 -6.83 -4.13
N GLN A 45 -7.02 -6.48 -4.05
CA GLN A 45 -7.53 -5.74 -2.92
C GLN A 45 -7.46 -6.52 -1.62
N SER A 46 -7.63 -7.84 -1.70
CA SER A 46 -7.44 -8.71 -0.53
C SER A 46 -6.04 -8.56 0.03
N SER A 47 -5.05 -8.59 -0.86
CA SER A 47 -3.66 -8.46 -0.44
C SER A 47 -3.40 -7.10 0.17
N PHE A 48 -4.03 -6.06 -0.40
CA PHE A 48 -3.92 -4.72 0.16
C PHE A 48 -4.37 -4.71 1.62
N PHE A 49 -5.56 -5.27 1.89
CA PHE A 49 -6.10 -5.25 3.24
C PHE A 49 -5.37 -6.16 4.21
N HIS A 50 -4.58 -7.10 3.69
CA HIS A 50 -3.67 -7.86 4.53
C HIS A 50 -2.51 -7.01 5.03
N VAL A 51 -2.08 -6.08 4.20
CA VAL A 51 -0.95 -5.21 4.53
C VAL A 51 -1.41 -3.99 5.34
N PHE A 52 -2.49 -3.37 4.89
CA PHE A 52 -3.05 -2.20 5.56
C PHE A 52 -4.57 -2.34 5.63
N PRO A 53 -5.13 -2.33 6.84
CA PRO A 53 -6.58 -2.51 7.00
C PRO A 53 -7.40 -1.35 6.46
N SER A 54 -6.80 -0.19 6.29
CA SER A 54 -7.51 0.97 5.79
C SER A 54 -6.54 1.97 5.20
N LYS A 55 -7.09 2.97 4.50
CA LYS A 55 -6.29 4.05 3.96
C LYS A 55 -5.63 4.87 5.08
N GLU A 56 -6.34 5.01 6.18
CA GLU A 56 -5.82 5.73 7.35
C GLU A 56 -4.61 5.01 7.96
N ALA A 57 -4.68 3.68 8.03
CA ALA A 57 -3.56 2.90 8.55
C ALA A 57 -2.32 3.09 7.67
N LEU A 58 -2.54 3.17 6.37
CA LEU A 58 -1.47 3.40 5.42
C LEU A 58 -0.87 4.80 5.63
N LEU A 59 -1.72 5.79 5.82
CA LEU A 59 -1.26 7.15 6.05
C LEU A 59 -0.41 7.25 7.32
N LEU A 60 -0.82 6.55 8.37
CA LEU A 60 -0.06 6.53 9.61
C LEU A 60 1.34 5.97 9.39
N GLU A 61 1.45 4.97 8.53
CA GLU A 61 2.75 4.39 8.21
C GLU A 61 3.64 5.39 7.48
N LEU A 62 3.05 6.22 6.63
CA LEU A 62 3.79 7.20 5.87
C LEU A 62 4.32 8.35 6.73
N VAL A 63 3.62 8.68 7.81
CA VAL A 63 4.00 9.82 8.65
C VAL A 63 4.83 9.44 9.87
N LYS A 64 5.19 8.18 9.98
CA LYS A 64 6.02 7.73 11.10
C LYS A 64 7.41 8.34 11.08
#